data_4cc73042e6b5fe496906d73b77885aad
#
_entry.id   4cc73042e6b5fe496906d73b77885aad
#
_cell.length_a   1.000
_cell.length_b   1.000
_cell.length_c   1.000
_cell.angle_alpha   90.00
_cell.angle_beta   90.00
_cell.angle_gamma   90.00
#
_symmetry.space_group_name_H-M   'P 1'
#
loop_
_entity.id
_entity.type
_entity.pdbx_description
1 polymer ?
#
loop_
_entity_poly.entity_id
_entity_poly.type
_entity_poly.pdbx_seq_one_letter_code
_entity_poly.pdbx_strand_id
1 'polypeptide(L)'
;MKKLVAIALCALCLFSLAACGSRAPAGEEGSAEVGMVNPFVTYDTLEDACAATGFDMTVPETIEACPVESIQVMNNSLIQITYYDSEADGNRVVLRKAAGVDDISGDYNEYPNVSTEEYNGVNVTMRGENDTFSGAIWTADGASYSVQFDIPVTDAAILAVVDAVK
;
A
#
# COMPACT_ATOMS: atom_id res chain seq x y z
N MET A 1 -1.87 -53.84 -50.68
CA MET A 1 -2.09 -52.38 -50.74
C MET A 1 -2.08 -51.70 -49.37
N LYS A 2 -2.74 -52.28 -48.31
CA LYS A 2 -2.75 -51.66 -46.96
C LYS A 2 -1.40 -51.52 -46.26
N LYS A 3 -0.45 -52.40 -46.52
CA LYS A 3 0.92 -52.39 -45.91
C LYS A 3 1.85 -51.31 -46.53
N LEU A 4 1.67 -51.00 -47.80
CA LEU A 4 2.47 -49.96 -48.48
C LEU A 4 2.06 -48.55 -48.10
N VAL A 5 0.79 -48.33 -47.78
CA VAL A 5 0.30 -47.04 -47.31
C VAL A 5 0.80 -46.71 -45.88
N ALA A 6 0.93 -47.73 -45.03
CA ALA A 6 1.49 -47.54 -43.68
C ALA A 6 2.97 -47.15 -43.69
N ILE A 7 3.78 -47.71 -44.61
CA ILE A 7 5.20 -47.37 -44.73
C ILE A 7 5.40 -45.96 -45.29
N ALA A 8 4.54 -45.52 -46.22
CA ALA A 8 4.58 -44.15 -46.75
C ALA A 8 4.24 -43.11 -45.71
N LEU A 9 3.30 -43.42 -44.80
CA LEU A 9 2.90 -42.49 -43.70
C LEU A 9 4.02 -42.34 -42.64
N CYS A 10 4.73 -43.43 -42.31
CA CYS A 10 5.87 -43.39 -41.40
C CYS A 10 7.07 -42.62 -41.98
N ALA A 11 7.29 -42.68 -43.30
CA ALA A 11 8.39 -41.94 -43.95
C ALA A 11 8.15 -40.42 -43.96
N LEU A 12 6.86 -39.96 -44.01
CA LEU A 12 6.54 -38.54 -43.95
C LEU A 12 6.75 -37.94 -42.56
N CYS A 13 6.59 -38.72 -41.49
CA CYS A 13 6.78 -38.26 -40.11
C CYS A 13 8.27 -38.11 -39.74
N LEU A 14 9.19 -38.72 -40.44
CA LEU A 14 10.63 -38.65 -40.14
C LEU A 14 11.34 -37.45 -40.76
N PHE A 15 10.70 -36.76 -41.74
CA PHE A 15 11.29 -35.56 -42.34
C PHE A 15 10.91 -34.25 -41.64
N SER A 16 9.98 -34.27 -40.68
CA SER A 16 9.56 -33.08 -39.94
C SER A 16 10.43 -32.72 -38.72
N LEU A 17 11.43 -33.53 -38.38
CA LEU A 17 12.32 -33.34 -37.22
C LEU A 17 13.69 -32.74 -37.56
N ALA A 18 13.97 -32.44 -38.85
CA ALA A 18 15.26 -31.89 -39.26
C ALA A 18 15.29 -30.36 -39.48
N ALA A 19 14.24 -29.64 -39.13
CA ALA A 19 14.14 -28.17 -39.34
C ALA A 19 14.31 -27.32 -38.06
N CYS A 20 14.90 -27.86 -36.99
CA CYS A 20 15.28 -27.09 -35.82
C CYS A 20 16.78 -27.18 -35.56
N GLY A 21 17.56 -26.47 -36.36
CA GLY A 21 19.02 -26.47 -36.26
C GLY A 21 19.62 -25.17 -36.82
N SER A 22 18.97 -24.05 -36.64
CA SER A 22 19.60 -22.71 -36.79
C SER A 22 19.81 -22.16 -35.41
N ARG A 23 21.02 -22.30 -34.90
CA ARG A 23 21.51 -21.66 -33.68
C ARG A 23 21.57 -20.17 -33.96
N ALA A 24 20.50 -19.44 -33.61
CA ALA A 24 20.53 -17.99 -33.44
C ALA A 24 21.44 -17.66 -32.26
N PRO A 25 22.22 -16.57 -32.32
CA PRO A 25 23.04 -16.14 -31.19
C PRO A 25 22.15 -15.90 -29.99
N ALA A 26 22.63 -16.32 -28.82
CA ALA A 26 21.96 -16.06 -27.53
C ALA A 26 21.79 -14.55 -27.33
N GLY A 27 20.61 -14.04 -27.71
CA GLY A 27 20.10 -12.86 -27.13
C GLY A 27 19.62 -13.25 -25.72
N GLU A 28 20.11 -12.59 -24.73
CA GLU A 28 19.55 -12.63 -23.37
C GLU A 28 18.06 -12.30 -23.47
N GLU A 29 17.22 -13.30 -23.41
CA GLU A 29 15.83 -13.09 -23.05
C GLU A 29 15.86 -12.66 -21.59
N GLY A 30 16.00 -11.36 -21.38
CA GLY A 30 15.66 -10.75 -20.12
C GLY A 30 14.23 -11.15 -19.85
N SER A 31 14.01 -12.02 -18.84
CA SER A 31 12.74 -12.13 -18.18
C SER A 31 12.34 -10.71 -17.82
N ALA A 32 11.39 -10.14 -18.52
CA ALA A 32 10.70 -8.96 -18.05
C ALA A 32 9.99 -9.44 -16.77
N GLU A 33 10.66 -9.31 -15.62
CA GLU A 33 9.94 -9.25 -14.38
C GLU A 33 8.94 -8.12 -14.55
N VAL A 34 7.68 -8.48 -14.67
CA VAL A 34 6.57 -7.54 -14.51
C VAL A 34 6.54 -7.24 -13.00
N GLY A 35 7.56 -6.54 -12.54
CA GLY A 35 7.57 -5.96 -11.22
C GLY A 35 6.39 -5.00 -11.16
N MET A 36 5.47 -5.20 -10.24
CA MET A 36 4.46 -4.18 -9.95
C MET A 36 5.23 -2.91 -9.60
N VAL A 37 5.09 -1.90 -10.45
CA VAL A 37 5.70 -0.59 -10.22
C VAL A 37 5.13 -0.08 -8.90
N ASN A 38 6.00 0.21 -7.93
CA ASN A 38 5.58 0.82 -6.67
C ASN A 38 4.94 2.18 -6.99
N PRO A 39 3.66 2.42 -6.70
CA PRO A 39 2.99 3.66 -7.03
C PRO A 39 3.39 4.83 -6.12
N PHE A 40 4.15 4.57 -5.07
CA PHE A 40 4.59 5.56 -4.12
C PHE A 40 5.88 6.24 -4.55
N VAL A 41 5.90 7.57 -4.49
CA VAL A 41 7.07 8.43 -4.66
C VAL A 41 7.46 8.98 -3.29
N THR A 42 8.71 8.83 -2.89
CA THR A 42 9.23 9.35 -1.60
C THR A 42 9.67 10.80 -1.74
N TYR A 43 9.36 11.60 -0.71
CA TYR A 43 9.73 13.01 -0.58
C TYR A 43 10.57 13.23 0.68
N ASP A 44 11.51 14.17 0.62
CA ASP A 44 12.37 14.49 1.75
C ASP A 44 11.65 15.34 2.81
N THR A 45 10.64 16.11 2.39
CA THR A 45 9.88 17.01 3.28
C THR A 45 8.38 16.87 3.10
N LEU A 46 7.63 17.18 4.15
CA LEU A 46 6.16 17.24 4.08
C LEU A 46 5.70 18.39 3.17
N GLU A 47 6.45 19.50 3.13
CA GLU A 47 6.14 20.64 2.26
C GLU A 47 6.14 20.24 0.77
N ASP A 48 7.16 19.47 0.34
CA ASP A 48 7.23 18.98 -1.05
C ASP A 48 6.10 17.99 -1.37
N ALA A 49 5.75 17.11 -0.43
CA ALA A 49 4.63 16.19 -0.58
C ALA A 49 3.28 16.93 -0.66
N CYS A 50 3.09 17.96 0.15
CA CYS A 50 1.94 18.85 0.10
C CYS A 50 1.87 19.60 -1.25
N ALA A 51 2.99 20.14 -1.72
CA ALA A 51 3.05 20.81 -3.02
C ALA A 51 2.70 19.86 -4.18
N ALA A 52 3.12 18.59 -4.11
CA ALA A 52 2.82 17.58 -5.13
C ALA A 52 1.34 17.16 -5.18
N THR A 53 0.63 17.24 -4.05
CA THR A 53 -0.78 16.83 -3.93
C THR A 53 -1.76 18.00 -3.92
N GLY A 54 -1.29 19.21 -3.63
CA GLY A 54 -2.12 20.39 -3.41
C GLY A 54 -2.81 20.40 -2.04
N PHE A 55 -2.37 19.59 -1.08
CA PHE A 55 -2.88 19.57 0.28
C PHE A 55 -2.09 20.51 1.18
N ASP A 56 -2.81 21.09 2.17
CA ASP A 56 -2.18 21.59 3.39
C ASP A 56 -2.24 20.48 4.44
N MET A 57 -1.12 20.17 5.07
CA MET A 57 -1.07 19.16 6.12
C MET A 57 0.00 19.52 7.15
N THR A 58 -0.35 19.39 8.43
CA THR A 58 0.60 19.40 9.54
C THR A 58 0.47 18.12 10.33
N VAL A 59 1.58 17.62 10.82
CA VAL A 59 1.63 16.35 11.57
C VAL A 59 2.59 16.48 12.75
N PRO A 60 2.41 15.68 13.82
CA PRO A 60 3.35 15.66 14.93
C PRO A 60 4.71 15.07 14.50
N GLU A 61 5.77 15.45 15.19
CA GLU A 61 7.11 14.89 14.96
C GLU A 61 7.19 13.40 15.31
N THR A 62 6.39 12.96 16.29
CA THR A 62 6.31 11.56 16.74
C THR A 62 4.85 11.16 16.98
N ILE A 63 4.52 9.89 16.72
CA ILE A 63 3.28 9.24 17.17
C ILE A 63 3.68 7.98 17.93
N GLU A 64 3.16 7.77 19.16
CA GLU A 64 3.53 6.65 20.05
C GLU A 64 5.06 6.48 20.18
N ALA A 65 5.77 7.60 20.36
CA ALA A 65 7.22 7.70 20.40
C ALA A 65 7.96 7.34 19.09
N CYS A 66 7.26 6.89 18.06
CA CYS A 66 7.85 6.62 16.75
C CYS A 66 8.12 7.95 16.00
N PRO A 67 9.35 8.24 15.56
CA PRO A 67 9.64 9.38 14.71
C PRO A 67 9.17 9.15 13.26
N VAL A 68 9.08 10.22 12.48
CA VAL A 68 8.84 10.12 11.03
C VAL A 68 10.00 9.40 10.38
N GLU A 69 9.71 8.30 9.69
CA GLU A 69 10.68 7.52 8.90
C GLU A 69 10.61 7.88 7.41
N SER A 70 9.39 7.97 6.85
CA SER A 70 9.22 8.27 5.44
C SER A 70 7.96 9.06 5.14
N ILE A 71 8.03 9.89 4.11
CA ILE A 71 6.92 10.67 3.55
C ILE A 71 6.78 10.28 2.09
N GLN A 72 5.61 9.82 1.70
CA GLN A 72 5.36 9.27 0.38
C GLN A 72 4.06 9.82 -0.21
N VAL A 73 4.02 9.95 -1.53
CA VAL A 73 2.83 10.35 -2.28
C VAL A 73 2.47 9.26 -3.27
N MET A 74 1.19 8.91 -3.34
CA MET A 74 0.65 7.98 -4.32
C MET A 74 -0.24 8.74 -5.31
N ASN A 75 0.08 8.64 -6.61
CA ASN A 75 -0.70 9.21 -7.72
C ASN A 75 -1.03 10.71 -7.57
N ASN A 76 -0.19 11.50 -6.90
CA ASN A 76 -0.42 12.90 -6.58
C ASN A 76 -1.76 13.21 -5.87
N SER A 77 -2.34 12.23 -5.19
CA SER A 77 -3.68 12.33 -4.59
C SER A 77 -3.79 11.80 -3.17
N LEU A 78 -2.74 11.12 -2.68
CA LEU A 78 -2.68 10.60 -1.32
C LEU A 78 -1.28 10.84 -0.76
N ILE A 79 -1.21 11.43 0.42
CA ILE A 79 0.02 11.49 1.23
C ILE A 79 -0.03 10.34 2.23
N GLN A 80 1.07 9.60 2.35
CA GLN A 80 1.32 8.62 3.39
C GLN A 80 2.56 9.00 4.18
N ILE A 81 2.43 9.03 5.49
CA ILE A 81 3.55 9.25 6.41
C ILE A 81 3.70 8.00 7.25
N THR A 82 4.88 7.42 7.25
CA THR A 82 5.23 6.29 8.10
C THR A 82 6.07 6.78 9.25
N TYR A 83 5.65 6.45 10.44
CA TYR A 83 6.41 6.60 11.68
C TYR A 83 6.93 5.22 12.07
N TYR A 84 8.18 5.15 12.49
CA TYR A 84 8.78 3.87 12.83
C TYR A 84 9.83 4.00 13.92
N ASP A 85 9.81 3.09 14.87
CA ASP A 85 10.85 2.96 15.89
C ASP A 85 11.47 1.57 15.82
N SER A 86 12.71 1.48 15.36
CA SER A 86 13.45 0.24 15.26
C SER A 86 13.86 -0.33 16.63
N GLU A 87 13.90 0.50 17.69
CA GLU A 87 14.27 0.10 19.05
C GLU A 87 13.09 -0.38 19.88
N ALA A 88 11.85 0.05 19.53
CA ALA A 88 10.62 -0.33 20.21
C ALA A 88 9.92 -1.52 19.51
N ASP A 89 10.59 -2.68 19.47
CA ASP A 89 10.07 -3.91 18.84
C ASP A 89 9.59 -3.73 17.39
N GLY A 90 10.09 -2.68 16.71
CA GLY A 90 9.71 -2.35 15.34
C GLY A 90 8.29 -1.78 15.23
N ASN A 91 7.82 -1.03 16.23
CA ASN A 91 6.51 -0.38 16.17
C ASN A 91 6.41 0.58 14.99
N ARG A 92 5.32 0.49 14.25
CA ARG A 92 5.05 1.31 13.07
C ARG A 92 3.66 1.91 13.15
N VAL A 93 3.58 3.21 12.77
CA VAL A 93 2.31 3.91 12.58
C VAL A 93 2.26 4.46 11.16
N VAL A 94 1.14 4.28 10.48
CA VAL A 94 0.92 4.79 9.13
C VAL A 94 -0.22 5.80 9.16
N LEU A 95 0.08 7.04 8.82
CA LEU A 95 -0.88 8.13 8.69
C LEU A 95 -1.10 8.45 7.22
N ARG A 96 -2.36 8.63 6.79
CA ARG A 96 -2.71 9.00 5.41
C ARG A 96 -3.68 10.15 5.35
N LYS A 97 -3.56 10.95 4.28
CA LYS A 97 -4.50 12.00 3.88
C LYS A 97 -4.77 11.92 2.39
N ALA A 98 -6.04 12.01 1.99
CA ALA A 98 -6.46 12.13 0.59
C ALA A 98 -7.70 13.02 0.48
N ALA A 99 -7.98 13.54 -0.71
CA ALA A 99 -9.23 14.25 -0.97
C ALA A 99 -10.43 13.30 -0.95
N GLY A 100 -11.60 13.80 -0.53
CA GLY A 100 -12.85 13.02 -0.53
C GLY A 100 -13.27 12.52 0.84
N VAL A 101 -14.11 11.50 0.85
CA VAL A 101 -14.75 10.94 2.05
C VAL A 101 -14.62 9.42 2.14
N ASP A 102 -13.79 8.82 1.29
CA ASP A 102 -13.60 7.38 1.22
C ASP A 102 -12.68 6.86 2.35
N ASP A 103 -12.77 5.58 2.65
CA ASP A 103 -11.81 4.88 3.49
C ASP A 103 -10.49 4.71 2.73
N ILE A 104 -9.47 5.41 3.18
CA ILE A 104 -8.12 5.41 2.59
C ILE A 104 -7.11 4.61 3.40
N SER A 105 -7.55 3.88 4.43
CA SER A 105 -6.66 3.12 5.31
C SER A 105 -5.89 2.03 4.55
N GLY A 106 -6.50 1.46 3.50
CA GLY A 106 -5.98 0.27 2.83
C GLY A 106 -6.01 -0.97 3.74
N ASP A 107 -6.79 -0.91 4.80
CA ASP A 107 -6.98 -2.00 5.74
C ASP A 107 -8.27 -2.75 5.41
N TYR A 108 -8.15 -4.03 5.10
CA TYR A 108 -9.24 -4.93 4.73
C TYR A 108 -9.53 -5.97 5.80
N ASN A 109 -8.94 -5.81 7.01
CA ASN A 109 -9.21 -6.70 8.12
C ASN A 109 -10.62 -6.47 8.69
N GLU A 110 -11.22 -7.53 9.20
CA GLU A 110 -12.44 -7.47 9.99
C GLU A 110 -12.06 -7.31 11.47
N TYR A 111 -12.72 -6.37 12.14
CA TYR A 111 -12.46 -6.08 13.55
C TYR A 111 -13.69 -6.40 14.39
N PRO A 112 -13.53 -7.09 15.52
CA PRO A 112 -14.65 -7.41 16.42
C PRO A 112 -15.24 -6.16 17.12
N ASN A 113 -14.43 -5.10 17.24
CA ASN A 113 -14.88 -3.81 17.78
C ASN A 113 -14.69 -2.71 16.73
N VAL A 114 -15.82 -2.09 16.33
CA VAL A 114 -15.84 -0.89 15.49
C VAL A 114 -16.72 0.13 16.19
N SER A 115 -16.13 1.24 16.61
CA SER A 115 -16.86 2.33 17.28
C SER A 115 -16.68 3.65 16.55
N THR A 116 -17.71 4.49 16.59
CA THR A 116 -17.63 5.86 16.05
C THR A 116 -17.93 6.84 17.18
N GLU A 117 -17.05 7.80 17.36
CA GLU A 117 -17.16 8.86 18.35
C GLU A 117 -17.12 10.22 17.67
N GLU A 118 -17.97 11.15 18.12
CA GLU A 118 -17.86 12.55 17.71
C GLU A 118 -16.82 13.24 18.60
N TYR A 119 -15.74 13.71 17.98
CA TYR A 119 -14.66 14.38 18.67
C TYR A 119 -14.30 15.68 17.94
N ASN A 120 -14.38 16.81 18.66
CA ASN A 120 -14.11 18.16 18.11
C ASN A 120 -14.84 18.47 16.79
N GLY A 121 -16.08 17.95 16.64
CA GLY A 121 -16.93 18.19 15.47
C GLY A 121 -16.65 17.25 14.28
N VAL A 122 -15.78 16.27 14.43
CA VAL A 122 -15.55 15.21 13.45
C VAL A 122 -15.96 13.84 13.98
N ASN A 123 -16.49 12.99 13.12
CA ASN A 123 -16.78 11.60 13.47
C ASN A 123 -15.52 10.75 13.22
N VAL A 124 -14.97 10.18 14.29
CA VAL A 124 -13.81 9.31 14.26
C VAL A 124 -14.30 7.87 14.39
N THR A 125 -14.10 7.06 13.35
CA THR A 125 -14.41 5.62 13.38
C THR A 125 -13.15 4.85 13.71
N MET A 126 -13.12 4.21 14.86
CA MET A 126 -12.02 3.41 15.40
C MET A 126 -12.30 1.93 15.22
N ARG A 127 -11.27 1.14 14.88
CA ARG A 127 -11.35 -0.30 14.61
C ARG A 127 -10.31 -1.05 15.44
N GLY A 128 -10.74 -2.10 16.13
CA GLY A 128 -9.84 -2.84 17.00
C GLY A 128 -10.47 -4.04 17.66
N GLU A 129 -9.94 -4.39 18.82
CA GLU A 129 -10.41 -5.49 19.66
C GLU A 129 -10.41 -5.08 21.13
N ASN A 130 -11.44 -5.48 21.88
CA ASN A 130 -11.66 -5.09 23.28
C ASN A 130 -11.65 -3.56 23.43
N ASP A 131 -10.75 -3.03 24.29
CA ASP A 131 -10.60 -1.61 24.58
C ASP A 131 -9.38 -1.00 23.88
N THR A 132 -8.83 -1.67 22.86
CA THR A 132 -7.70 -1.19 22.07
C THR A 132 -8.00 -1.19 20.58
N PHE A 133 -7.38 -0.27 19.85
CA PHE A 133 -7.66 -0.02 18.44
C PHE A 133 -6.40 -0.11 17.59
N SER A 134 -6.50 -0.80 16.46
CA SER A 134 -5.43 -0.92 15.46
C SER A 134 -5.46 0.21 14.44
N GLY A 135 -6.55 0.98 14.38
CA GLY A 135 -6.62 2.12 13.48
C GLY A 135 -7.90 2.92 13.58
N ALA A 136 -7.90 4.07 12.93
CA ALA A 136 -9.06 4.94 12.81
C ALA A 136 -9.11 5.62 11.44
N ILE A 137 -10.33 6.04 11.09
CA ILE A 137 -10.62 6.88 9.93
C ILE A 137 -11.50 8.06 10.35
N TRP A 138 -11.28 9.22 9.75
CA TRP A 138 -12.15 10.38 9.91
C TRP A 138 -12.12 11.27 8.66
N THR A 139 -13.08 12.16 8.56
CA THR A 139 -13.13 13.18 7.50
C THR A 139 -13.20 14.57 8.10
N ALA A 140 -12.40 15.49 7.57
CA ALA A 140 -12.42 16.90 7.95
C ALA A 140 -12.07 17.76 6.72
N ASP A 141 -12.74 18.90 6.56
CA ASP A 141 -12.47 19.90 5.53
C ASP A 141 -12.42 19.35 4.09
N GLY A 142 -13.25 18.32 3.81
CA GLY A 142 -13.35 17.69 2.49
C GLY A 142 -12.21 16.70 2.17
N ALA A 143 -11.41 16.33 3.17
CA ALA A 143 -10.38 15.33 3.08
C ALA A 143 -10.70 14.13 3.99
N SER A 144 -10.26 12.94 3.56
CA SER A 144 -10.22 11.73 4.36
C SER A 144 -8.85 11.58 5.00
N TYR A 145 -8.87 11.05 6.22
CA TYR A 145 -7.70 10.71 7.00
C TYR A 145 -7.80 9.27 7.50
N SER A 146 -6.68 8.61 7.65
CA SER A 146 -6.59 7.34 8.36
C SER A 146 -5.29 7.25 9.14
N VAL A 147 -5.34 6.59 10.29
CA VAL A 147 -4.16 6.20 11.07
C VAL A 147 -4.24 4.70 11.37
N GLN A 148 -3.13 4.00 11.24
CA GLN A 148 -3.00 2.57 11.56
C GLN A 148 -1.79 2.36 12.45
N PHE A 149 -1.94 1.47 13.43
CA PHE A 149 -0.95 1.12 14.43
C PHE A 149 -0.65 -0.38 14.35
N ASP A 150 0.62 -0.75 14.26
CA ASP A 150 1.04 -2.16 14.34
C ASP A 150 0.83 -2.71 15.75
N ILE A 151 1.03 -1.88 16.78
CA ILE A 151 0.69 -2.18 18.18
C ILE A 151 -0.60 -1.43 18.53
N PRO A 152 -1.70 -2.14 18.86
CA PRO A 152 -2.97 -1.48 19.18
C PRO A 152 -2.87 -0.51 20.35
N VAL A 153 -3.56 0.62 20.24
CA VAL A 153 -3.53 1.74 21.20
C VAL A 153 -4.90 1.99 21.81
N THR A 154 -4.98 2.89 22.80
CA THR A 154 -6.24 3.35 23.39
C THR A 154 -6.94 4.36 22.47
N ASP A 155 -8.24 4.57 22.69
CA ASP A 155 -9.02 5.66 22.07
C ASP A 155 -8.36 7.03 22.28
N ALA A 156 -7.89 7.31 23.49
CA ALA A 156 -7.22 8.58 23.82
C ALA A 156 -5.97 8.83 22.96
N ALA A 157 -5.20 7.79 22.64
CA ALA A 157 -4.04 7.91 21.75
C ALA A 157 -4.45 8.23 20.31
N ILE A 158 -5.53 7.62 19.81
CA ILE A 158 -6.11 7.96 18.50
C ILE A 158 -6.59 9.40 18.45
N LEU A 159 -7.37 9.83 19.45
CA LEU A 159 -7.90 11.20 19.51
C LEU A 159 -6.79 12.25 19.61
N ALA A 160 -5.67 11.93 20.27
CA ALA A 160 -4.48 12.79 20.25
C ALA A 160 -3.88 12.95 18.84
N VAL A 161 -3.90 11.90 18.02
CA VAL A 161 -3.49 12.02 16.61
C VAL A 161 -4.46 12.89 15.82
N VAL A 162 -5.77 12.71 16.01
CA VAL A 162 -6.81 13.55 15.36
C VAL A 162 -6.62 15.02 15.67
N ASP A 163 -6.28 15.37 16.91
CA ASP A 163 -5.99 16.75 17.33
C ASP A 163 -4.71 17.32 16.71
N ALA A 164 -3.68 16.50 16.57
CA ALA A 164 -2.36 16.91 16.10
C ALA A 164 -2.27 17.06 14.57
N VAL A 165 -3.15 16.39 13.84
CA VAL A 165 -3.18 16.39 12.37
C VAL A 165 -4.18 17.45 11.86
N LYS A 166 -3.69 18.32 10.98
CA LYS A 166 -4.49 19.39 10.37
C LYS A 166 -4.40 19.32 8.85
#